data_b164fc9c54877e5fe8b0c99de0be3c11
#
_entry.id   b164fc9c54877e5fe8b0c99de0be3c11
#
_cell.length_a   1.000
_cell.length_b   1.000
_cell.length_c   1.000
_cell.angle_alpha   90.00
_cell.angle_beta   90.00
_cell.angle_gamma   90.00
#
_symmetry.space_group_name_H-M   'P 1'
#
loop_
_entity.id
_entity.type
_entity.pdbx_description
1 polymer ?
#
loop_
_entity_poly.entity_id
_entity_poly.type
_entity_poly.pdbx_seq_one_letter_code
_entity_poly.pdbx_strand_id
1 'polypeptide(L)'
;LKESYLNIEDEVLEYNKFKPINDVLFTFYKTLNEIDPDIYLVKNDENDKEFQKCKIYLKSCSSLSLSPEDTRSLLEGELILNGEEYQYIGKNIKSTDFIEPSLNIEVKFQNTKIYHSEGIEVKFNLEKNILDIYQNRPGARAFILGGELKDTIVNFNGFKKEFKNLPNYPIDIRGLTGCLSFINMNVKNIFINASGSTCEDSINLINVKGNIENINIQNSFMDGLDVDFSNLKINRANIINSKNDCLDLSFGEYKLGEINLSNCGDKGLSVGEKSFVQLDDIKVKNSNIGIASKDSSIIKLNSATMKNLKICVAAYNKKQEFYGGFLKIKNIDCKNYNEKVKADNYSKIIVENEL
;
A
#
# COMPACT_ATOMS: atom_id res chain seq x y z
N LEU A 1 -15.54 9.69 -28.93
CA LEU A 1 -14.27 9.12 -28.38
C LEU A 1 -13.19 10.18 -28.17
N LYS A 2 -13.09 11.21 -29.03
CA LYS A 2 -12.08 12.27 -28.89
C LYS A 2 -12.43 13.28 -27.76
N GLU A 3 -13.70 13.47 -27.47
CA GLU A 3 -14.18 14.37 -26.41
C GLU A 3 -14.07 13.75 -25.00
N SER A 4 -14.16 12.42 -24.87
CA SER A 4 -14.03 11.75 -23.57
C SER A 4 -12.61 11.78 -22.99
N TYR A 5 -11.59 11.96 -23.83
CA TYR A 5 -10.19 12.01 -23.37
C TYR A 5 -9.71 13.39 -22.92
N LEU A 6 -10.39 14.46 -23.34
CA LEU A 6 -10.07 15.82 -22.92
C LEU A 6 -10.49 16.11 -21.46
N ASN A 7 -11.44 15.34 -20.94
CA ASN A 7 -12.01 15.54 -19.59
C ASN A 7 -11.29 14.76 -18.48
N ILE A 8 -10.33 13.88 -18.77
CA ILE A 8 -9.67 13.09 -17.73
C ILE A 8 -8.88 14.00 -16.77
N GLU A 9 -8.22 15.04 -17.27
CA GLU A 9 -7.50 16.00 -16.41
C GLU A 9 -8.50 16.86 -15.59
N ASP A 10 -9.62 17.24 -16.20
CA ASP A 10 -10.66 18.00 -15.51
C ASP A 10 -11.44 17.12 -14.53
N GLU A 11 -11.73 15.86 -14.88
CA GLU A 11 -12.36 14.89 -13.97
C GLU A 11 -11.49 14.57 -12.76
N VAL A 12 -10.17 14.46 -12.92
CA VAL A 12 -9.24 14.27 -11.79
C VAL A 12 -9.15 15.53 -10.94
N LEU A 13 -9.17 16.72 -11.56
CA LEU A 13 -9.23 18.00 -10.84
C LEU A 13 -10.57 18.19 -10.12
N GLU A 14 -11.69 17.77 -10.71
CA GLU A 14 -13.01 17.77 -10.07
C GLU A 14 -13.11 16.68 -8.98
N TYR A 15 -12.51 15.52 -9.18
CA TYR A 15 -12.50 14.44 -8.21
C TYR A 15 -11.80 14.85 -6.89
N ASN A 16 -10.77 15.65 -6.98
CA ASN A 16 -10.15 16.21 -5.79
C ASN A 16 -11.09 17.15 -4.98
N LYS A 17 -12.22 17.57 -5.55
CA LYS A 17 -13.31 18.25 -4.87
C LYS A 17 -14.35 17.29 -4.29
N PHE A 18 -14.42 16.05 -4.75
CA PHE A 18 -15.35 15.02 -4.25
C PHE A 18 -14.68 14.14 -3.20
N LYS A 19 -14.91 14.45 -1.95
CA LYS A 19 -14.44 13.68 -0.78
C LYS A 19 -15.16 12.37 -0.42
N PRO A 20 -16.23 11.85 -1.07
CA PRO A 20 -17.06 10.80 -0.46
C PRO A 20 -16.35 9.45 -0.29
N ILE A 21 -15.50 9.04 -1.23
CA ILE A 21 -14.79 7.73 -1.15
C ILE A 21 -13.64 7.81 -0.18
N ASN A 22 -12.91 8.92 -0.17
CA ASN A 22 -11.88 9.17 0.83
C ASN A 22 -12.47 9.15 2.24
N ASP A 23 -13.68 9.67 2.43
CA ASP A 23 -14.33 9.72 3.75
C ASP A 23 -14.76 8.31 4.23
N VAL A 24 -15.22 7.42 3.34
CA VAL A 24 -15.61 6.05 3.72
C VAL A 24 -14.38 5.21 4.09
N LEU A 25 -13.35 5.22 3.27
CA LEU A 25 -12.11 4.49 3.56
C LEU A 25 -11.30 5.15 4.68
N PHE A 26 -11.31 6.47 4.76
CA PHE A 26 -10.75 7.23 5.87
C PHE A 26 -11.49 6.93 7.17
N THR A 27 -12.81 6.84 7.14
CA THR A 27 -13.62 6.42 8.29
C THR A 27 -13.30 4.99 8.68
N PHE A 28 -13.08 4.09 7.72
CA PHE A 28 -12.65 2.72 7.99
C PHE A 28 -11.29 2.69 8.72
N TYR A 29 -10.28 3.37 8.19
CA TYR A 29 -8.97 3.44 8.85
C TYR A 29 -8.98 4.25 10.16
N LYS A 30 -9.78 5.32 10.24
CA LYS A 30 -10.00 6.07 11.49
C LYS A 30 -10.69 5.20 12.54
N THR A 31 -11.61 4.40 12.09
CA THR A 31 -12.39 3.50 12.94
C THR A 31 -11.55 2.32 13.44
N LEU A 32 -10.56 1.85 12.67
CA LEU A 32 -9.56 0.90 13.18
C LEU A 32 -8.79 1.43 14.41
N ASN A 33 -8.73 2.74 14.57
CA ASN A 33 -8.03 3.37 15.70
C ASN A 33 -8.90 3.67 16.92
N GLU A 34 -10.23 3.69 16.75
CA GLU A 34 -11.18 4.14 17.79
C GLU A 34 -12.11 3.04 18.26
N ILE A 35 -12.08 1.84 17.64
CA ILE A 35 -13.12 0.85 17.85
C ILE A 35 -12.59 -0.43 18.46
N ASP A 36 -13.21 -0.72 19.60
CA ASP A 36 -13.45 -2.06 20.05
C ASP A 36 -14.17 -2.83 18.92
N PRO A 37 -13.59 -3.94 18.41
CA PRO A 37 -14.21 -4.74 17.37
C PRO A 37 -15.66 -5.13 17.71
N ASP A 38 -15.99 -5.29 18.97
CA ASP A 38 -17.34 -5.59 19.44
C ASP A 38 -18.37 -4.49 19.12
N ILE A 39 -17.97 -3.24 19.00
CA ILE A 39 -18.87 -2.11 18.67
C ILE A 39 -19.29 -2.15 17.20
N TYR A 40 -18.46 -2.64 16.29
CA TYR A 40 -18.82 -2.78 14.87
C TYR A 40 -19.86 -3.86 14.64
N LEU A 41 -19.88 -4.86 15.50
CA LEU A 41 -20.74 -6.02 15.39
C LEU A 41 -22.14 -5.79 16.00
N VAL A 42 -22.25 -4.89 16.98
CA VAL A 42 -23.43 -4.79 17.85
C VAL A 42 -24.42 -3.69 17.44
N LYS A 43 -24.03 -2.72 16.61
CA LYS A 43 -24.87 -1.55 16.30
C LYS A 43 -25.78 -1.68 15.10
N ASN A 44 -26.20 -2.88 14.69
CA ASN A 44 -27.07 -3.02 13.54
C ASN A 44 -28.41 -3.64 13.89
N ASP A 45 -29.40 -3.00 13.27
CA ASP A 45 -30.79 -3.41 13.30
C ASP A 45 -30.91 -4.92 13.09
N GLU A 46 -31.46 -5.62 14.08
CA GLU A 46 -31.64 -7.08 14.10
C GLU A 46 -32.43 -7.61 12.89
N ASN A 47 -33.06 -6.71 12.12
CA ASN A 47 -33.91 -7.04 10.99
C ASN A 47 -33.19 -7.08 9.63
N ASP A 48 -31.98 -6.57 9.52
CA ASP A 48 -31.24 -6.57 8.24
C ASP A 48 -30.05 -7.55 8.26
N LYS A 49 -30.37 -8.82 8.17
CA LYS A 49 -29.39 -9.92 8.19
C LYS A 49 -28.38 -9.86 7.04
N GLU A 50 -28.72 -9.29 5.89
CA GLU A 50 -27.80 -9.17 4.77
C GLU A 50 -26.80 -8.02 4.95
N PHE A 51 -27.25 -6.92 5.50
CA PHE A 51 -26.37 -5.77 5.77
C PHE A 51 -25.35 -6.07 6.87
N GLN A 52 -25.75 -6.82 7.89
CA GLN A 52 -24.86 -7.30 8.95
C GLN A 52 -23.74 -8.20 8.42
N LYS A 53 -24.05 -9.01 7.40
CA LYS A 53 -23.10 -9.93 6.77
C LYS A 53 -21.96 -9.24 6.03
N CYS A 54 -22.16 -8.01 5.57
CA CYS A 54 -21.19 -7.29 4.72
C CYS A 54 -20.25 -6.36 5.44
N LYS A 55 -20.50 -6.01 6.70
CA LYS A 55 -19.78 -4.92 7.38
C LYS A 55 -18.31 -5.15 7.62
N ILE A 56 -17.89 -6.39 7.75
CA ILE A 56 -16.49 -6.74 8.01
C ILE A 56 -15.66 -6.77 6.73
N TYR A 57 -16.30 -6.95 5.58
CA TYR A 57 -15.63 -7.11 4.30
C TYR A 57 -16.03 -6.00 3.34
N LEU A 58 -15.59 -4.79 3.59
CA LEU A 58 -15.82 -3.65 2.68
C LEU A 58 -15.30 -3.89 1.26
N LYS A 59 -14.38 -4.83 1.07
CA LYS A 59 -13.88 -5.21 -0.26
C LYS A 59 -14.61 -6.40 -0.91
N SER A 60 -15.45 -7.13 -0.21
CA SER A 60 -16.04 -8.38 -0.75
C SER A 60 -17.42 -8.69 -0.24
N CYS A 61 -18.23 -7.70 0.06
CA CYS A 61 -19.61 -7.89 0.53
C CYS A 61 -20.48 -8.75 -0.41
N SER A 62 -20.14 -8.82 -1.68
CA SER A 62 -20.91 -9.57 -2.68
C SER A 62 -20.71 -11.10 -2.64
N SER A 63 -19.67 -11.58 -1.97
CA SER A 63 -19.27 -13.00 -2.02
C SER A 63 -19.34 -13.76 -0.71
N LEU A 64 -19.55 -13.07 0.42
CA LEU A 64 -19.55 -13.69 1.74
C LEU A 64 -20.82 -13.38 2.51
N SER A 65 -21.64 -14.39 2.74
CA SER A 65 -22.87 -14.31 3.51
C SER A 65 -22.57 -14.77 4.93
N LEU A 66 -22.19 -13.83 5.81
CA LEU A 66 -21.84 -14.11 7.20
C LEU A 66 -23.00 -13.84 8.17
N SER A 67 -23.26 -14.76 9.08
CA SER A 67 -24.12 -14.52 10.24
C SER A 67 -23.40 -13.70 11.32
N PRO A 68 -24.09 -13.18 12.36
CA PRO A 68 -23.42 -12.55 13.50
C PRO A 68 -22.47 -13.52 14.25
N GLU A 69 -22.77 -14.81 14.25
CA GLU A 69 -21.90 -15.85 14.82
C GLU A 69 -20.68 -16.08 13.96
N ASP A 70 -20.84 -16.10 12.63
CA ASP A 70 -19.73 -16.17 11.68
C ASP A 70 -18.79 -14.97 11.85
N THR A 71 -19.34 -13.80 12.11
CA THR A 71 -18.57 -12.59 12.35
C THR A 71 -17.71 -12.70 13.61
N ARG A 72 -18.28 -13.25 14.70
CA ARG A 72 -17.54 -13.49 15.94
C ARG A 72 -16.45 -14.54 15.72
N SER A 73 -16.80 -15.64 15.05
CA SER A 73 -15.86 -16.70 14.70
C SER A 73 -14.71 -16.21 13.83
N LEU A 74 -14.98 -15.26 12.95
CA LEU A 74 -13.94 -14.61 12.15
C LEU A 74 -12.93 -13.87 13.02
N LEU A 75 -13.39 -13.11 14.02
CA LEU A 75 -12.52 -12.41 14.95
C LEU A 75 -11.70 -13.37 15.82
N GLU A 76 -12.25 -14.53 16.10
CA GLU A 76 -11.58 -15.63 16.81
C GLU A 76 -10.72 -16.51 15.90
N GLY A 77 -10.76 -16.28 14.57
CA GLY A 77 -10.05 -17.04 13.56
C GLY A 77 -10.80 -18.29 13.05
N GLU A 78 -12.08 -18.43 13.31
CA GLU A 78 -12.99 -19.44 12.73
C GLU A 78 -14.11 -18.74 11.99
N LEU A 79 -14.56 -19.35 10.90
CA LEU A 79 -15.63 -18.83 10.07
C LEU A 79 -16.65 -19.91 9.79
N ILE A 80 -17.92 -19.70 10.19
CA ILE A 80 -19.02 -20.59 9.89
C ILE A 80 -19.96 -19.90 8.92
N LEU A 81 -20.12 -20.48 7.72
CA LEU A 81 -21.02 -19.99 6.67
C LEU A 81 -22.08 -21.04 6.38
N ASN A 82 -23.36 -20.66 6.51
CA ASN A 82 -24.49 -21.52 6.17
C ASN A 82 -24.46 -22.94 6.83
N GLY A 83 -23.91 -23.02 8.04
CA GLY A 83 -23.72 -24.27 8.76
C GLY A 83 -22.48 -25.08 8.35
N GLU A 84 -21.67 -24.57 7.42
CA GLU A 84 -20.39 -25.15 7.08
C GLU A 84 -19.29 -24.35 7.79
N GLU A 85 -18.34 -25.05 8.39
CA GLU A 85 -17.22 -24.44 9.07
C GLU A 85 -16.13 -24.07 8.04
N TYR A 86 -15.89 -22.77 7.89
CA TYR A 86 -14.77 -22.25 7.11
C TYR A 86 -13.66 -21.84 8.07
N GLN A 87 -12.53 -22.43 7.89
CA GLN A 87 -11.41 -22.06 8.72
C GLN A 87 -10.87 -20.71 8.29
N TYR A 88 -10.92 -19.74 9.20
CA TYR A 88 -10.21 -18.49 9.02
C TYR A 88 -8.70 -18.76 9.02
N ILE A 89 -8.03 -18.09 8.11
CA ILE A 89 -6.64 -18.30 7.81
C ILE A 89 -5.72 -18.17 9.03
N GLY A 90 -6.08 -17.35 10.00
CA GLY A 90 -5.33 -17.20 11.25
C GLY A 90 -5.31 -18.47 12.12
N LYS A 91 -6.37 -19.33 12.08
CA LYS A 91 -6.47 -20.54 12.91
C LYS A 91 -6.05 -21.84 12.20
N ASN A 92 -6.15 -21.86 10.87
CA ASN A 92 -5.71 -23.04 10.08
C ASN A 92 -4.23 -23.18 9.92
N ILE A 93 -3.50 -22.23 10.40
CA ILE A 93 -2.07 -22.42 10.56
C ILE A 93 -1.90 -23.36 11.73
N LYS A 94 -2.05 -24.65 11.46
CA LYS A 94 -1.63 -25.74 12.34
C LYS A 94 -0.12 -25.74 12.62
N SER A 95 0.62 -24.75 12.15
CA SER A 95 1.92 -24.45 12.71
C SER A 95 1.64 -23.65 13.97
N THR A 96 1.84 -24.27 15.11
CA THR A 96 1.85 -23.71 16.45
C THR A 96 2.73 -22.43 16.60
N ASP A 97 3.27 -21.94 15.50
CA ASP A 97 4.30 -20.90 15.46
C ASP A 97 3.80 -19.55 14.94
N PHE A 98 2.57 -19.43 14.44
CA PHE A 98 2.07 -18.18 13.91
C PHE A 98 0.73 -17.77 14.51
N ILE A 99 0.79 -17.19 15.69
CA ILE A 99 -0.30 -16.38 16.24
C ILE A 99 0.00 -14.95 15.82
N GLU A 100 -0.92 -14.31 15.10
CA GLU A 100 -0.79 -12.91 14.77
C GLU A 100 -0.76 -12.07 16.05
N PRO A 101 0.33 -11.33 16.29
CA PRO A 101 0.49 -10.63 17.55
C PRO A 101 -0.46 -9.42 17.62
N SER A 102 -1.12 -9.23 18.76
CA SER A 102 -1.96 -8.06 18.98
C SER A 102 -1.12 -6.76 18.99
N LEU A 103 -1.64 -5.70 18.37
CA LEU A 103 -1.00 -4.37 18.34
C LEU A 103 -1.41 -3.54 19.57
N ASN A 104 -1.02 -3.98 20.76
CA ASN A 104 -1.48 -3.40 22.02
C ASN A 104 -0.37 -2.69 22.82
N ILE A 105 0.85 -2.67 22.34
CA ILE A 105 1.96 -1.96 23.00
C ILE A 105 2.06 -0.56 22.40
N GLU A 106 1.86 0.48 23.24
CA GLU A 106 1.93 1.89 22.82
C GLU A 106 3.25 2.51 23.30
N VAL A 107 3.92 3.20 22.37
CA VAL A 107 5.11 4.04 22.65
C VAL A 107 4.88 5.41 22.03
N LYS A 108 5.36 6.48 22.66
CA LYS A 108 5.29 7.85 22.12
C LYS A 108 6.64 8.29 21.59
N PHE A 109 6.64 8.89 20.40
CA PHE A 109 7.82 9.48 19.80
C PHE A 109 7.44 10.78 19.07
N GLN A 110 8.04 11.90 19.44
CA GLN A 110 7.61 13.25 19.03
C GLN A 110 6.10 13.43 19.31
N ASN A 111 5.32 13.89 18.33
CA ASN A 111 3.87 14.08 18.46
C ASN A 111 3.06 12.88 17.95
N THR A 112 3.70 11.73 17.81
CA THR A 112 3.09 10.52 17.26
C THR A 112 2.93 9.44 18.32
N LYS A 113 2.03 8.51 18.06
CA LYS A 113 1.89 7.27 18.81
C LYS A 113 2.37 6.11 17.95
N ILE A 114 3.17 5.25 18.51
CA ILE A 114 3.63 4.02 17.89
C ILE A 114 2.94 2.86 18.60
N TYR A 115 2.14 2.12 17.85
CA TYR A 115 1.54 0.88 18.32
C TYR A 115 2.27 -0.30 17.70
N HIS A 116 2.59 -1.30 18.49
CA HIS A 116 3.25 -2.46 17.96
C HIS A 116 2.86 -3.75 18.69
N SER A 117 3.10 -4.85 18.03
CA SER A 117 2.89 -6.18 18.54
C SER A 117 4.11 -6.69 19.28
N GLU A 118 3.93 -7.78 20.03
CA GLU A 118 5.06 -8.60 20.45
C GLU A 118 5.91 -9.01 19.25
N GLY A 119 7.23 -9.06 19.46
CA GLY A 119 8.20 -9.33 18.40
C GLY A 119 8.62 -8.10 17.61
N ILE A 120 8.10 -6.92 17.93
CA ILE A 120 8.70 -5.64 17.56
C ILE A 120 9.45 -5.05 18.75
N GLU A 121 10.64 -4.57 18.49
CA GLU A 121 11.44 -3.77 19.41
C GLU A 121 11.58 -2.35 18.85
N VAL A 122 11.23 -1.36 19.66
CA VAL A 122 11.32 0.06 19.30
C VAL A 122 12.44 0.71 20.11
N LYS A 123 13.38 1.33 19.42
CA LYS A 123 14.45 2.15 20.01
C LYS A 123 14.45 3.54 19.40
N PHE A 124 14.77 4.55 20.18
CA PHE A 124 14.89 5.89 19.65
C PHE A 124 16.03 6.67 20.30
N ASN A 125 16.63 7.53 19.50
CA ASN A 125 17.62 8.50 19.92
C ASN A 125 17.04 9.89 19.69
N LEU A 126 16.62 10.54 20.79
CA LEU A 126 15.97 11.86 20.72
C LEU A 126 16.94 12.97 20.28
N GLU A 127 18.23 12.89 20.60
CA GLU A 127 19.22 13.90 20.21
C GLU A 127 19.46 13.91 18.69
N LYS A 128 19.39 12.73 18.06
CA LYS A 128 19.61 12.56 16.63
C LYS A 128 18.32 12.42 15.84
N ASN A 129 17.16 12.45 16.46
CA ASN A 129 15.85 12.16 15.85
C ASN A 129 15.85 10.84 15.06
N ILE A 130 16.34 9.76 15.65
CA ILE A 130 16.38 8.44 15.04
C ILE A 130 15.36 7.54 15.74
N LEU A 131 14.55 6.88 14.95
CA LEU A 131 13.60 5.84 15.35
C LEU A 131 14.01 4.53 14.70
N ASP A 132 14.48 3.58 15.50
CA ASP A 132 14.84 2.23 15.05
C ASP A 132 13.77 1.24 15.47
N ILE A 133 13.24 0.49 14.50
CA ILE A 133 12.22 -0.54 14.70
C ILE A 133 12.77 -1.86 14.19
N TYR A 134 12.75 -2.86 15.04
CA TYR A 134 13.27 -4.20 14.74
C TYR A 134 12.13 -5.22 14.77
N GLN A 135 11.96 -5.93 13.66
CA GLN A 135 11.04 -7.07 13.59
C GLN A 135 11.81 -8.35 13.98
N ASN A 136 11.65 -8.78 15.21
CA ASN A 136 12.33 -9.96 15.78
C ASN A 136 11.52 -11.25 15.57
N ARG A 137 10.28 -11.14 15.13
CA ARG A 137 9.34 -12.25 14.87
C ARG A 137 8.63 -12.05 13.54
N PRO A 138 8.45 -13.11 12.72
CA PRO A 138 7.64 -13.02 11.51
C PRO A 138 6.23 -12.54 11.81
N GLY A 139 5.66 -11.73 10.92
CA GLY A 139 4.32 -11.18 11.05
C GLY A 139 4.14 -10.12 12.14
N ALA A 140 5.16 -9.87 12.99
CA ALA A 140 5.10 -8.77 13.93
C ALA A 140 5.05 -7.44 13.18
N ARG A 141 4.20 -6.53 13.66
CA ARG A 141 3.90 -5.27 12.97
C ARG A 141 4.00 -4.08 13.92
N ALA A 142 4.29 -2.93 13.34
CA ALA A 142 4.17 -1.65 14.01
C ALA A 142 3.42 -0.65 13.13
N PHE A 143 2.71 0.29 13.72
CA PHE A 143 2.23 1.45 13.02
C PHE A 143 2.44 2.73 13.82
N ILE A 144 2.76 3.79 13.11
CA ILE A 144 2.94 5.15 13.64
C ILE A 144 1.69 5.93 13.30
N LEU A 145 1.02 6.46 14.32
CA LEU A 145 -0.30 7.05 14.20
C LEU A 145 -0.32 8.51 14.58
N GLY A 146 -0.92 9.30 13.70
CA GLY A 146 -1.27 10.70 13.97
C GLY A 146 -0.08 11.62 14.17
N GLY A 147 -0.36 12.88 14.41
CA GLY A 147 0.66 13.89 14.67
C GLY A 147 1.58 14.22 13.49
N GLU A 148 2.81 14.57 13.81
CA GLU A 148 3.85 14.91 12.82
C GLU A 148 5.19 14.28 13.20
N LEU A 149 5.85 13.66 12.21
CA LEU A 149 7.28 13.35 12.26
C LEU A 149 8.06 14.38 11.48
N LYS A 150 9.06 14.97 12.12
CA LYS A 150 9.87 16.02 11.52
C LYS A 150 11.36 15.74 11.69
N ASP A 151 12.13 15.97 10.61
CA ASP A 151 13.59 15.87 10.61
C ASP A 151 14.07 14.53 11.22
N THR A 152 13.38 13.42 10.87
CA THR A 152 13.52 12.12 11.52
C THR A 152 14.06 11.07 10.55
N ILE A 153 14.94 10.22 11.05
CA ILE A 153 15.37 8.99 10.38
C ILE A 153 14.60 7.82 10.99
N VAL A 154 13.82 7.14 10.18
CA VAL A 154 13.10 5.93 10.58
C VAL A 154 13.78 4.73 9.94
N ASN A 155 14.30 3.83 10.75
CA ASN A 155 14.93 2.60 10.30
C ASN A 155 14.05 1.40 10.68
N PHE A 156 13.62 0.64 9.69
CA PHE A 156 12.92 -0.62 9.88
C PHE A 156 13.84 -1.78 9.53
N ASN A 157 14.17 -2.58 10.53
CA ASN A 157 14.97 -3.78 10.41
C ASN A 157 14.06 -5.01 10.48
N GLY A 158 13.59 -5.43 9.32
CA GLY A 158 12.67 -6.56 9.19
C GLY A 158 13.36 -7.91 9.44
N PHE A 159 12.54 -8.91 9.62
CA PHE A 159 12.99 -10.27 9.88
C PHE A 159 13.68 -10.88 8.64
N LYS A 160 14.91 -11.38 8.83
CA LYS A 160 15.79 -11.79 7.71
C LYS A 160 15.88 -13.30 7.46
N LYS A 161 15.30 -14.14 8.31
CA LYS A 161 15.37 -15.59 8.10
C LYS A 161 14.39 -16.02 7.02
N GLU A 162 14.83 -16.89 6.11
CA GLU A 162 13.91 -17.54 5.17
C GLU A 162 12.95 -18.44 5.96
N PHE A 163 11.66 -18.17 5.82
CA PHE A 163 10.62 -19.05 6.32
C PHE A 163 10.14 -19.96 5.20
N LYS A 164 10.28 -21.26 5.37
CA LYS A 164 9.71 -22.24 4.42
C LYS A 164 8.18 -22.22 4.38
N ASN A 165 7.55 -21.73 5.44
CA ASN A 165 6.09 -21.69 5.61
C ASN A 165 5.68 -20.33 6.19
N LEU A 166 5.96 -19.22 5.49
CA LEU A 166 5.26 -17.97 5.79
C LEU A 166 3.78 -18.21 5.54
N PRO A 167 2.91 -17.75 6.43
CA PRO A 167 1.48 -17.83 6.19
C PRO A 167 1.17 -17.16 4.85
N ASN A 168 0.25 -17.75 4.10
CA ASN A 168 -0.18 -17.22 2.80
C ASN A 168 -0.89 -15.87 2.90
N TYR A 169 -0.86 -15.22 4.05
CA TYR A 169 -1.60 -14.01 4.37
C TYR A 169 -0.68 -12.94 4.95
N PRO A 170 -0.19 -12.11 4.08
CA PRO A 170 0.63 -10.97 4.47
C PRO A 170 -0.17 -9.84 5.13
N ILE A 171 -1.50 -9.92 5.14
CA ILE A 171 -2.43 -8.92 5.67
C ILE A 171 -2.87 -9.33 7.08
N ASP A 172 -2.95 -8.39 8.02
CA ASP A 172 -3.45 -8.67 9.36
C ASP A 172 -5.00 -8.70 9.42
N ILE A 173 -5.57 -9.18 10.53
CA ILE A 173 -7.03 -9.25 10.73
C ILE A 173 -7.71 -7.87 10.65
N ARG A 174 -6.98 -6.78 10.76
CA ARG A 174 -7.45 -5.40 10.64
C ARG A 174 -7.32 -4.87 9.21
N GLY A 175 -6.79 -5.68 8.30
CA GLY A 175 -6.52 -5.28 6.92
C GLY A 175 -5.22 -4.46 6.74
N LEU A 176 -4.34 -4.42 7.74
CA LEU A 176 -3.04 -3.78 7.60
C LEU A 176 -2.11 -4.66 6.77
N THR A 177 -1.52 -4.07 5.74
CA THR A 177 -0.62 -4.73 4.80
C THR A 177 0.84 -4.55 5.20
N GLY A 178 1.19 -3.39 5.76
CA GLY A 178 2.55 -3.03 6.12
C GLY A 178 3.13 -3.76 7.33
N CYS A 179 4.41 -4.13 7.29
CA CYS A 179 5.15 -4.47 8.50
C CYS A 179 5.38 -3.22 9.37
N LEU A 180 5.67 -2.09 8.75
CA LEU A 180 5.64 -0.78 9.37
C LEU A 180 4.69 0.12 8.59
N SER A 181 3.61 0.57 9.21
CA SER A 181 2.65 1.48 8.61
C SER A 181 2.71 2.87 9.25
N PHE A 182 2.57 3.91 8.43
CA PHE A 182 2.38 5.29 8.86
C PHE A 182 0.93 5.66 8.55
N ILE A 183 0.18 6.12 9.56
CA ILE A 183 -1.28 6.26 9.42
C ILE A 183 -1.74 7.64 9.90
N ASN A 184 -2.53 8.34 9.05
CA ASN A 184 -3.19 9.60 9.41
C ASN A 184 -2.25 10.64 9.99
N MET A 185 -1.13 10.94 9.34
CA MET A 185 -0.11 11.79 9.91
C MET A 185 0.53 12.76 8.91
N ASN A 186 1.26 13.73 9.43
CA ASN A 186 2.11 14.60 8.64
C ASN A 186 3.59 14.18 8.75
N VAL A 187 4.32 14.37 7.66
CA VAL A 187 5.76 14.11 7.63
C VAL A 187 6.49 15.30 7.03
N LYS A 188 7.65 15.65 7.61
CA LYS A 188 8.48 16.75 7.12
C LYS A 188 9.95 16.40 7.22
N ASN A 189 10.62 16.39 6.07
CA ASN A 189 12.06 16.09 5.95
C ASN A 189 12.45 14.76 6.61
N ILE A 190 11.68 13.70 6.40
CA ILE A 190 11.99 12.40 6.98
C ILE A 190 12.78 11.52 6.01
N PHE A 191 13.53 10.59 6.58
CA PHE A 191 14.27 9.54 5.89
C PHE A 191 13.73 8.19 6.34
N ILE A 192 13.41 7.31 5.41
CA ILE A 192 12.91 5.96 5.70
C ILE A 192 13.91 4.96 5.14
N ASN A 193 14.44 4.11 5.98
CA ASN A 193 15.27 2.98 5.59
C ASN A 193 14.62 1.68 6.07
N ALA A 194 14.40 0.74 5.17
CA ALA A 194 13.85 -0.57 5.49
C ALA A 194 14.68 -1.69 4.87
N SER A 195 14.87 -2.77 5.61
CA SER A 195 15.58 -3.94 5.11
C SER A 195 14.97 -5.23 5.65
N GLY A 196 14.45 -6.04 4.72
CA GLY A 196 13.70 -7.25 5.05
C GLY A 196 12.27 -6.93 5.48
N SER A 197 11.38 -7.88 5.26
CA SER A 197 9.99 -7.83 5.77
C SER A 197 9.38 -9.21 5.68
N THR A 198 8.27 -9.42 6.37
CA THR A 198 7.49 -10.67 6.29
C THR A 198 6.01 -10.41 6.07
N CYS A 199 5.63 -9.18 5.75
CA CYS A 199 4.28 -8.72 5.49
C CYS A 199 4.08 -8.49 3.98
N GLU A 200 2.89 -8.15 3.55
CA GLU A 200 2.62 -7.79 2.16
C GLU A 200 3.49 -6.60 1.74
N ASP A 201 3.42 -5.52 2.51
CA ASP A 201 4.29 -4.38 2.28
C ASP A 201 5.39 -4.32 3.33
N SER A 202 6.58 -3.95 2.89
CA SER A 202 7.64 -3.62 3.84
C SER A 202 7.28 -2.36 4.63
N ILE A 203 6.89 -1.33 3.90
CA ILE A 203 6.39 -0.05 4.42
C ILE A 203 5.06 0.27 3.73
N ASN A 204 4.07 0.70 4.53
CA ASN A 204 2.80 1.20 4.03
C ASN A 204 2.51 2.60 4.59
N LEU A 205 2.12 3.55 3.72
CA LEU A 205 1.79 4.93 4.09
C LEU A 205 0.32 5.19 3.79
N ILE A 206 -0.52 5.39 4.83
CA ILE A 206 -1.96 5.53 4.67
C ILE A 206 -2.39 6.93 5.14
N ASN A 207 -2.93 7.75 4.25
CA ASN A 207 -3.35 9.12 4.52
C ASN A 207 -2.23 9.95 5.17
N VAL A 208 -1.05 9.91 4.56
CA VAL A 208 0.13 10.67 4.98
C VAL A 208 0.29 11.90 4.10
N LYS A 209 0.64 13.03 4.70
CA LYS A 209 0.84 14.30 3.99
C LYS A 209 2.21 14.89 4.28
N GLY A 210 2.80 15.54 3.29
CA GLY A 210 4.06 16.28 3.48
C GLY A 210 5.19 15.86 2.56
N ASN A 211 6.43 15.85 3.08
CA ASN A 211 7.60 15.54 2.27
C ASN A 211 8.52 14.52 2.92
N ILE A 212 9.00 13.60 2.10
CA ILE A 212 10.00 12.58 2.44
C ILE A 212 11.24 12.87 1.61
N GLU A 213 12.38 13.00 2.28
CA GLU A 213 13.64 13.32 1.62
C GLU A 213 14.26 12.12 0.91
N ASN A 214 14.19 10.96 1.55
CA ASN A 214 14.75 9.76 0.98
C ASN A 214 14.10 8.50 1.54
N ILE A 215 13.85 7.54 0.66
CA ILE A 215 13.36 6.20 0.99
C ILE A 215 14.34 5.18 0.44
N ASN A 216 14.84 4.31 1.31
CA ASN A 216 15.65 3.17 0.91
C ASN A 216 15.01 1.89 1.42
N ILE A 217 14.57 1.01 0.54
CA ILE A 217 13.93 -0.27 0.90
C ILE A 217 14.65 -1.41 0.20
N GLN A 218 14.92 -2.47 0.93
CA GLN A 218 15.60 -3.64 0.39
C GLN A 218 15.00 -4.94 0.90
N ASN A 219 14.90 -5.93 -0.01
CA ASN A 219 14.51 -7.31 0.33
C ASN A 219 13.11 -7.41 0.94
N SER A 220 12.12 -6.85 0.27
CA SER A 220 10.72 -6.93 0.66
C SER A 220 10.14 -8.31 0.33
N PHE A 221 9.28 -8.82 1.22
CA PHE A 221 8.66 -10.13 1.03
C PHE A 221 7.65 -10.14 -0.13
N MET A 222 6.88 -9.05 -0.30
CA MET A 222 6.06 -8.79 -1.47
C MET A 222 6.33 -7.36 -1.95
N ASP A 223 5.54 -6.36 -1.57
CA ASP A 223 5.73 -4.98 -2.02
C ASP A 223 6.78 -4.24 -1.20
N GLY A 224 7.50 -3.35 -1.84
CA GLY A 224 8.49 -2.51 -1.17
C GLY A 224 7.83 -1.40 -0.37
N LEU A 225 7.18 -0.52 -1.08
CA LEU A 225 6.44 0.62 -0.55
C LEU A 225 5.06 0.68 -1.18
N ASP A 226 4.04 0.66 -0.35
CA ASP A 226 2.67 0.94 -0.72
C ASP A 226 2.20 2.27 -0.11
N VAL A 227 1.50 3.10 -0.89
CA VAL A 227 1.07 4.43 -0.47
C VAL A 227 -0.37 4.68 -0.88
N ASP A 228 -1.25 4.80 0.11
CA ASP A 228 -2.68 4.97 -0.08
C ASP A 228 -3.17 6.34 0.42
N PHE A 229 -4.13 6.95 -0.29
CA PHE A 229 -4.88 8.14 0.15
C PHE A 229 -4.01 9.31 0.59
N SER A 230 -2.81 9.42 0.04
CA SER A 230 -1.77 10.31 0.55
C SER A 230 -1.51 11.48 -0.39
N ASN A 231 -0.96 12.56 0.17
CA ASN A 231 -0.49 13.71 -0.60
C ASN A 231 0.96 13.96 -0.22
N LEU A 232 1.87 13.42 -1.03
CA LEU A 232 3.28 13.34 -0.69
C LEU A 232 4.19 13.87 -1.79
N LYS A 233 5.22 14.57 -1.34
CA LYS A 233 6.43 14.80 -2.12
C LYS A 233 7.51 13.83 -1.64
N ILE A 234 8.02 12.98 -2.53
CA ILE A 234 9.15 12.09 -2.28
C ILE A 234 10.30 12.55 -3.15
N ASN A 235 11.35 13.09 -2.54
CA ASN A 235 12.48 13.62 -3.31
C ASN A 235 13.31 12.51 -3.93
N ARG A 236 13.58 11.44 -3.21
CA ARG A 236 14.30 10.26 -3.71
C ARG A 236 13.74 8.97 -3.14
N ALA A 237 13.68 7.93 -3.97
CA ALA A 237 13.43 6.58 -3.51
C ALA A 237 14.37 5.60 -4.22
N ASN A 238 14.89 4.65 -3.44
CA ASN A 238 15.68 3.53 -3.94
C ASN A 238 15.12 2.23 -3.34
N ILE A 239 14.45 1.44 -4.17
CA ILE A 239 13.79 0.21 -3.75
C ILE A 239 14.35 -0.97 -4.54
N ILE A 240 14.83 -1.98 -3.83
CA ILE A 240 15.58 -3.08 -4.43
C ILE A 240 15.09 -4.42 -3.87
N ASN A 241 14.89 -5.40 -4.75
CA ASN A 241 14.52 -6.77 -4.40
C ASN A 241 13.15 -6.87 -3.68
N SER A 242 12.10 -6.39 -4.31
CA SER A 242 10.72 -6.67 -3.91
C SER A 242 10.20 -7.89 -4.68
N LYS A 243 9.54 -8.84 -4.02
CA LYS A 243 9.03 -10.02 -4.73
C LYS A 243 7.77 -9.76 -5.55
N ASN A 244 7.10 -8.63 -5.34
CA ASN A 244 5.99 -8.13 -6.13
C ASN A 244 6.32 -6.71 -6.64
N ASP A 245 5.54 -5.68 -6.33
CA ASP A 245 5.79 -4.31 -6.79
C ASP A 245 6.87 -3.61 -5.94
N CYS A 246 7.73 -2.81 -6.56
CA CYS A 246 8.66 -2.01 -5.76
C CYS A 246 7.95 -0.82 -5.12
N LEU A 247 7.14 -0.08 -5.89
CA LEU A 247 6.38 1.08 -5.43
C LEU A 247 4.96 1.02 -5.99
N ASP A 248 3.95 0.93 -5.12
CA ASP A 248 2.53 1.05 -5.48
C ASP A 248 1.93 2.33 -4.88
N LEU A 249 1.15 3.05 -5.68
CA LEU A 249 0.53 4.32 -5.31
C LEU A 249 -0.96 4.27 -5.65
N SER A 250 -1.80 4.53 -4.66
CA SER A 250 -3.26 4.49 -4.80
C SER A 250 -3.93 5.72 -4.19
N PHE A 251 -5.01 6.20 -4.81
CA PHE A 251 -5.90 7.26 -4.31
C PHE A 251 -5.20 8.52 -3.78
N GLY A 252 -4.21 9.05 -4.48
CA GLY A 252 -3.48 10.18 -3.94
C GLY A 252 -2.90 11.13 -4.99
N GLU A 253 -2.24 12.19 -4.48
CA GLU A 253 -1.45 13.13 -5.29
C GLU A 253 0.02 13.01 -4.89
N TYR A 254 0.86 12.69 -5.86
CA TYR A 254 2.26 12.39 -5.60
C TYR A 254 3.18 13.21 -6.49
N LYS A 255 4.18 13.83 -5.86
CA LYS A 255 5.28 14.49 -6.55
C LYS A 255 6.56 13.72 -6.26
N LEU A 256 7.11 13.09 -7.27
CA LEU A 256 8.26 12.21 -7.15
C LEU A 256 9.46 12.83 -7.88
N GLY A 257 10.60 12.89 -7.21
CA GLY A 257 11.85 13.37 -7.79
C GLY A 257 12.62 12.25 -8.50
N GLU A 258 13.68 11.75 -7.88
CA GLU A 258 14.53 10.69 -8.44
C GLU A 258 14.13 9.31 -7.86
N ILE A 259 13.63 8.42 -8.69
CA ILE A 259 13.13 7.11 -8.29
C ILE A 259 13.97 6.01 -8.95
N ASN A 260 14.59 5.15 -8.14
CA ASN A 260 15.39 4.03 -8.61
C ASN A 260 14.79 2.72 -8.11
N LEU A 261 14.35 1.86 -9.01
CA LEU A 261 13.66 0.60 -8.72
C LEU A 261 14.38 -0.54 -9.42
N SER A 262 14.68 -1.61 -8.70
CA SER A 262 15.37 -2.74 -9.31
C SER A 262 15.01 -4.08 -8.68
N ASN A 263 14.95 -5.09 -9.53
CA ASN A 263 14.59 -6.46 -9.15
C ASN A 263 13.20 -6.49 -8.49
N CYS A 264 12.21 -5.91 -9.17
CA CYS A 264 10.82 -5.94 -8.76
C CYS A 264 10.13 -7.14 -9.43
N GLY A 265 9.50 -8.00 -8.65
CA GLY A 265 8.94 -9.25 -9.16
C GLY A 265 7.80 -9.06 -10.15
N ASP A 266 7.00 -8.01 -9.99
CA ASP A 266 5.96 -7.63 -10.95
C ASP A 266 6.22 -6.23 -11.52
N LYS A 267 5.97 -5.14 -10.80
CA LYS A 267 6.09 -3.79 -11.36
C LYS A 267 7.20 -2.98 -10.65
N GLY A 268 7.90 -2.17 -11.42
CA GLY A 268 8.71 -1.11 -10.84
C GLY A 268 7.82 -0.10 -10.12
N LEU A 269 7.08 0.68 -10.89
CA LEU A 269 6.08 1.63 -10.40
C LEU A 269 4.69 1.21 -10.84
N SER A 270 3.81 1.06 -9.88
CA SER A 270 2.39 0.78 -10.04
C SER A 270 1.59 1.99 -9.56
N VAL A 271 0.71 2.53 -10.38
CA VAL A 271 -0.14 3.67 -10.02
C VAL A 271 -1.58 3.34 -10.37
N GLY A 272 -2.46 3.40 -9.38
CA GLY A 272 -3.85 3.01 -9.54
C GLY A 272 -4.84 3.95 -8.87
N GLU A 273 -6.10 3.59 -8.98
CA GLU A 273 -7.24 4.15 -8.26
C GLU A 273 -7.27 5.68 -8.23
N LYS A 274 -7.38 6.29 -9.42
CA LYS A 274 -7.49 7.75 -9.60
C LYS A 274 -6.32 8.58 -9.02
N SER A 275 -5.15 7.97 -8.85
CA SER A 275 -3.95 8.70 -8.40
C SER A 275 -3.45 9.67 -9.47
N PHE A 276 -2.92 10.80 -9.02
CA PHE A 276 -2.21 11.75 -9.87
C PHE A 276 -0.73 11.80 -9.49
N VAL A 277 0.14 11.47 -10.44
CA VAL A 277 1.59 11.42 -10.22
C VAL A 277 2.31 12.37 -11.16
N GLN A 278 3.12 13.26 -10.58
CA GLN A 278 4.15 14.02 -11.29
C GLN A 278 5.51 13.44 -10.92
N LEU A 279 6.29 13.02 -11.91
CA LEU A 279 7.53 12.29 -11.70
C LEU A 279 8.64 12.90 -12.56
N ASP A 280 9.75 13.27 -11.94
CA ASP A 280 10.87 13.90 -12.65
C ASP A 280 11.74 12.86 -13.36
N ASP A 281 12.33 11.93 -12.64
CA ASP A 281 13.21 10.90 -13.22
C ASP A 281 12.96 9.54 -12.58
N ILE A 282 12.88 8.51 -13.41
CA ILE A 282 12.76 7.13 -12.94
C ILE A 282 13.71 6.19 -13.66
N LYS A 283 14.35 5.32 -12.88
CA LYS A 283 15.15 4.22 -13.39
C LYS A 283 14.58 2.90 -12.93
N VAL A 284 14.24 2.02 -13.89
CA VAL A 284 13.70 0.68 -13.56
C VAL A 284 14.55 -0.39 -14.22
N LYS A 285 14.92 -1.41 -13.45
CA LYS A 285 15.69 -2.55 -13.95
C LYS A 285 15.12 -3.87 -13.43
N ASN A 286 15.10 -4.88 -14.30
CA ASN A 286 14.75 -6.26 -13.95
C ASN A 286 13.38 -6.36 -13.27
N SER A 287 12.31 -6.07 -14.00
CA SER A 287 10.93 -6.31 -13.57
C SER A 287 10.04 -6.79 -14.71
N ASN A 288 8.84 -7.25 -14.43
CA ASN A 288 7.91 -7.60 -15.49
C ASN A 288 7.42 -6.33 -16.21
N ILE A 289 6.94 -5.33 -15.46
CA ILE A 289 6.49 -4.06 -16.00
C ILE A 289 7.32 -2.94 -15.37
N GLY A 290 7.81 -2.01 -16.18
CA GLY A 290 8.56 -0.87 -15.68
C GLY A 290 7.65 0.11 -14.95
N ILE A 291 6.65 0.65 -15.65
CA ILE A 291 5.64 1.58 -15.12
C ILE A 291 4.26 1.14 -15.57
N ALA A 292 3.30 1.08 -14.64
CA ALA A 292 1.91 0.82 -14.91
C ALA A 292 1.02 1.96 -14.41
N SER A 293 0.17 2.51 -15.28
CA SER A 293 -0.92 3.42 -14.93
C SER A 293 -2.24 2.67 -15.04
N LYS A 294 -2.99 2.56 -13.95
CA LYS A 294 -4.21 1.74 -13.85
C LYS A 294 -5.39 2.57 -13.33
N ASP A 295 -6.60 2.11 -13.60
CA ASP A 295 -7.80 2.46 -12.80
C ASP A 295 -8.00 3.97 -12.65
N SER A 296 -8.10 4.68 -13.77
CA SER A 296 -8.27 6.13 -13.87
C SER A 296 -7.10 6.96 -13.30
N SER A 297 -5.94 6.37 -13.11
CA SER A 297 -4.76 7.12 -12.68
C SER A 297 -4.12 7.91 -13.81
N ILE A 298 -3.39 8.96 -13.45
CA ILE A 298 -2.68 9.83 -14.38
C ILE A 298 -1.22 9.95 -13.96
N ILE A 299 -0.31 9.64 -14.86
CA ILE A 299 1.13 9.83 -14.64
C ILE A 299 1.64 10.84 -15.67
N LYS A 300 2.33 11.89 -15.19
CA LYS A 300 3.13 12.82 -16.00
C LYS A 300 4.61 12.64 -15.63
N LEU A 301 5.40 12.19 -16.58
CA LEU A 301 6.79 11.78 -16.36
C LEU A 301 7.73 12.55 -17.29
N ASN A 302 8.79 13.15 -16.74
CA ASN A 302 9.77 13.86 -17.53
C ASN A 302 10.80 12.91 -18.16
N SER A 303 11.38 11.97 -17.42
CA SER A 303 12.43 11.08 -17.92
C SER A 303 12.33 9.68 -17.34
N ALA A 304 12.46 8.67 -18.21
CA ALA A 304 12.49 7.27 -17.84
C ALA A 304 13.68 6.55 -18.48
N THR A 305 14.48 5.87 -17.67
CA THR A 305 15.53 4.95 -18.13
C THR A 305 15.21 3.54 -17.64
N MET A 306 15.01 2.61 -18.56
CA MET A 306 14.54 1.26 -18.23
C MET A 306 15.36 0.19 -18.91
N LYS A 307 15.53 -0.95 -18.23
CA LYS A 307 16.30 -2.07 -18.79
C LYS A 307 15.87 -3.43 -18.26
N ASN A 308 15.87 -4.44 -19.12
CA ASN A 308 15.53 -5.82 -18.80
C ASN A 308 14.11 -5.96 -18.26
N LEU A 309 13.13 -5.64 -19.07
CA LEU A 309 11.71 -5.65 -18.73
C LEU A 309 10.94 -6.56 -19.70
N LYS A 310 9.81 -7.10 -19.27
CA LYS A 310 8.87 -7.67 -20.26
C LYS A 310 8.10 -6.52 -20.95
N ILE A 311 7.62 -5.55 -20.18
CA ILE A 311 6.90 -4.39 -20.70
C ILE A 311 7.53 -3.14 -20.12
N CYS A 312 7.92 -2.16 -20.96
CA CYS A 312 8.48 -0.91 -20.44
C CYS A 312 7.40 -0.10 -19.73
N VAL A 313 6.31 0.19 -20.42
CA VAL A 313 5.18 0.98 -19.88
C VAL A 313 3.85 0.35 -20.25
N ALA A 314 2.93 0.33 -19.28
CA ALA A 314 1.58 -0.19 -19.46
C ALA A 314 0.53 0.79 -18.96
N ALA A 315 -0.63 0.82 -19.60
CA ALA A 315 -1.81 1.50 -19.10
C ALA A 315 -3.04 0.61 -19.32
N TYR A 316 -3.83 0.37 -18.29
CA TYR A 316 -4.97 -0.53 -18.39
C TYR A 316 -6.01 -0.31 -17.28
N ASN A 317 -7.21 -0.78 -17.52
CA ASN A 317 -8.25 -0.91 -16.52
C ASN A 317 -8.10 -2.26 -15.81
N LYS A 318 -7.93 -2.26 -14.50
CA LYS A 318 -7.84 -3.46 -13.66
C LYS A 318 -9.14 -3.71 -12.89
N LYS A 319 -9.75 -2.64 -12.39
CA LYS A 319 -10.95 -2.68 -11.56
C LYS A 319 -12.13 -2.12 -12.33
N GLN A 320 -13.25 -2.85 -12.38
CA GLN A 320 -14.41 -2.53 -13.22
C GLN A 320 -15.05 -1.17 -12.93
N GLU A 321 -14.92 -0.67 -11.70
CA GLU A 321 -15.46 0.60 -11.26
C GLU A 321 -14.66 1.83 -11.71
N PHE A 322 -13.54 1.63 -12.38
CA PHE A 322 -12.69 2.70 -12.92
C PHE A 322 -12.59 2.63 -14.44
N TYR A 323 -12.05 3.68 -15.04
CA TYR A 323 -11.61 3.71 -16.43
C TYR A 323 -10.14 3.26 -16.55
N GLY A 324 -9.60 3.27 -17.75
CA GLY A 324 -8.20 2.97 -18.00
C GLY A 324 -7.24 4.01 -17.44
N GLY A 325 -5.95 3.69 -17.44
CA GLY A 325 -4.90 4.60 -17.01
C GLY A 325 -4.46 5.58 -18.09
N PHE A 326 -3.91 6.71 -17.68
CA PHE A 326 -3.28 7.69 -18.56
C PHE A 326 -1.81 7.88 -18.20
N LEU A 327 -0.91 7.78 -19.20
CA LEU A 327 0.52 7.95 -19.00
C LEU A 327 1.09 8.87 -20.07
N LYS A 328 1.68 10.00 -19.66
CA LYS A 328 2.40 10.92 -20.54
C LYS A 328 3.87 10.95 -20.14
N ILE A 329 4.75 10.63 -21.09
CA ILE A 329 6.20 10.58 -20.91
C ILE A 329 6.86 11.53 -21.88
N LYS A 330 7.71 12.41 -21.38
CA LYS A 330 8.46 13.32 -22.21
C LYS A 330 9.64 12.62 -22.88
N ASN A 331 10.45 11.90 -22.12
CA ASN A 331 11.64 11.20 -22.63
C ASN A 331 11.68 9.76 -22.09
N ILE A 332 11.89 8.79 -22.96
CA ILE A 332 12.03 7.38 -22.57
C ILE A 332 13.23 6.73 -23.28
N ASP A 333 14.11 6.10 -22.48
CA ASP A 333 15.11 5.14 -22.93
C ASP A 333 14.79 3.78 -22.32
N CYS A 334 14.34 2.83 -23.16
CA CYS A 334 14.06 1.48 -22.71
C CYS A 334 14.83 0.46 -23.54
N LYS A 335 15.61 -0.41 -22.88
CA LYS A 335 16.48 -1.39 -23.51
C LYS A 335 16.19 -2.82 -22.99
N ASN A 336 16.33 -3.80 -23.86
CA ASN A 336 16.09 -5.22 -23.53
C ASN A 336 14.69 -5.47 -22.98
N TYR A 337 13.69 -5.30 -23.81
CA TYR A 337 12.29 -5.51 -23.48
C TYR A 337 11.60 -6.42 -24.51
N ASN A 338 10.46 -7.01 -24.14
CA ASN A 338 9.62 -7.75 -25.08
C ASN A 338 8.62 -6.81 -25.77
N GLU A 339 8.01 -5.91 -25.01
CA GLU A 339 7.03 -4.94 -25.50
C GLU A 339 7.32 -3.56 -24.90
N LYS A 340 7.38 -2.52 -25.72
CA LYS A 340 7.71 -1.18 -25.24
C LYS A 340 6.50 -0.49 -24.60
N VAL A 341 5.36 -0.56 -25.25
CA VAL A 341 4.11 0.13 -24.85
C VAL A 341 2.96 -0.83 -24.94
N LYS A 342 2.21 -1.00 -23.85
CA LYS A 342 1.00 -1.82 -23.81
C LYS A 342 -0.15 -1.02 -23.21
N ALA A 343 -1.24 -0.89 -23.96
CA ALA A 343 -2.44 -0.22 -23.47
C ALA A 343 -3.69 -1.00 -23.88
N ASP A 344 -4.71 -1.00 -23.04
CA ASP A 344 -6.04 -1.48 -23.41
C ASP A 344 -6.84 -0.38 -24.14
N ASN A 345 -8.07 -0.71 -24.53
CA ASN A 345 -8.92 0.22 -25.29
C ASN A 345 -9.44 1.43 -24.49
N TYR A 346 -9.30 1.40 -23.18
CA TYR A 346 -9.79 2.43 -22.26
C TYR A 346 -8.65 3.33 -21.73
N SER A 347 -7.43 3.05 -22.15
CA SER A 347 -6.23 3.68 -21.62
C SER A 347 -5.46 4.42 -22.71
N LYS A 348 -4.60 5.37 -22.27
CA LYS A 348 -3.79 6.15 -23.21
C LYS A 348 -2.36 6.31 -22.74
N ILE A 349 -1.42 6.07 -23.64
CA ILE A 349 0.01 6.34 -23.42
C ILE A 349 0.48 7.31 -24.50
N ILE A 350 1.15 8.38 -24.08
CA ILE A 350 1.78 9.37 -24.95
C ILE A 350 3.27 9.39 -24.63
N VAL A 351 4.10 9.12 -25.63
CA VAL A 351 5.55 9.27 -25.56
C VAL A 351 5.94 10.40 -26.53
N GLU A 352 6.58 11.44 -26.00
CA GLU A 352 7.00 12.58 -26.82
C GLU A 352 8.33 12.31 -27.54
N ASN A 353 9.34 11.81 -26.79
CA ASN A 353 10.66 11.52 -27.35
C ASN A 353 11.16 10.14 -26.92
N GLU A 354 11.70 9.42 -27.88
CA GLU A 354 12.41 8.16 -27.67
C GLU A 354 13.91 8.43 -27.80
N LEU A 355 14.69 8.00 -26.78
CA LEU A 355 16.14 8.17 -26.70
C LEU A 355 16.90 6.89 -27.05
#